data_012ec35260729bc01d4cb67357ce9f88
#
_entry.id   012ec35260729bc01d4cb67357ce9f88
#
_cell.length_a   1.000
_cell.length_b   1.000
_cell.length_c   1.000
_cell.angle_alpha   90.00
_cell.angle_beta   90.00
_cell.angle_gamma   90.00
#
_symmetry.space_group_name_H-M   'P 1'
#
loop_
_entity.id
_entity.type
_entity.pdbx_description
1 polymer ?
#
loop_
_entity_poly.entity_id
_entity_poly.type
_entity_poly.pdbx_seq_one_letter_code
_entity_poly.pdbx_strand_id
1 'polypeptide(L)'
;EIWPEVENDPDFIALSLSDVEALEFRKRSWTAIEGLWELEHPQSVEVASTELEVKVELSSIPFRGFIDRVEREDGGLVITDYKSGKAPSKRFEDDKLQQVLLYAAALEQLDGHRPKRARLLFLNNRDKSNSLNRRVVEVEVTEKNLTQATKKFKRNWEELNAACTSGTFHTKPQILCKWCSFLQNCPQGQEWVSPSR
;
A
#
# COMPACT_ATOMS: atom_id res chain seq x y z
N GLU A 1 21.68 0.60 -18.58
CA GLU A 1 21.79 -0.09 -17.28
C GLU A 1 21.69 0.95 -16.17
N ILE A 2 20.57 0.96 -15.42
CA ILE A 2 20.28 1.95 -14.36
C ILE A 2 20.95 1.58 -13.03
N TRP A 3 21.36 0.31 -12.84
CA TRP A 3 21.87 -0.16 -11.56
C TRP A 3 23.07 0.62 -10.99
N PRO A 4 24.06 1.03 -11.78
CA PRO A 4 25.15 1.88 -11.27
C PRO A 4 24.70 3.23 -10.73
N GLU A 5 23.58 3.78 -11.25
CA GLU A 5 23.00 5.02 -10.74
C GLU A 5 22.35 4.77 -9.36
N VAL A 6 21.64 3.64 -9.19
CA VAL A 6 21.04 3.24 -7.91
C VAL A 6 22.09 3.00 -6.84
N GLU A 7 23.20 2.32 -7.17
CA GLU A 7 24.30 2.06 -6.22
C GLU A 7 24.97 3.34 -5.68
N ASN A 8 24.93 4.41 -6.47
CA ASN A 8 25.48 5.71 -6.11
C ASN A 8 24.44 6.69 -5.56
N ASP A 9 23.17 6.28 -5.46
CA ASP A 9 22.11 7.10 -4.89
C ASP A 9 22.29 7.26 -3.37
N PRO A 10 22.23 8.50 -2.85
CA PRO A 10 22.40 8.76 -1.42
C PRO A 10 21.44 7.95 -0.52
N ASP A 11 20.20 7.76 -0.96
CA ASP A 11 19.19 7.01 -0.20
C ASP A 11 19.52 5.51 -0.17
N PHE A 12 20.05 4.96 -1.29
CA PHE A 12 20.52 3.58 -1.32
C PHE A 12 21.75 3.39 -0.42
N ILE A 13 22.70 4.31 -0.46
CA ILE A 13 23.90 4.27 0.41
C ILE A 13 23.51 4.35 1.88
N ALA A 14 22.51 5.18 2.22
CA ALA A 14 22.02 5.32 3.59
C ALA A 14 21.41 4.02 4.19
N LEU A 15 21.01 3.06 3.34
CA LEU A 15 20.55 1.74 3.80
C LEU A 15 21.66 0.92 4.46
N SER A 16 22.95 1.27 4.23
CA SER A 16 24.12 0.62 4.82
C SER A 16 24.12 -0.90 4.68
N LEU A 17 23.72 -1.39 3.50
CA LEU A 17 23.64 -2.81 3.18
C LEU A 17 25.05 -3.43 3.04
N SER A 18 25.20 -4.65 3.50
CA SER A 18 26.34 -5.49 3.12
C SER A 18 26.28 -5.88 1.63
N ASP A 19 27.40 -6.32 1.05
CA ASP A 19 27.46 -6.75 -0.36
C ASP A 19 26.40 -7.83 -0.67
N VAL A 20 26.15 -8.74 0.24
CA VAL A 20 25.15 -9.81 0.11
C VAL A 20 23.73 -9.22 0.07
N GLU A 21 23.43 -8.31 1.00
CA GLU A 21 22.12 -7.65 1.07
C GLU A 21 21.86 -6.75 -0.15
N ALA A 22 22.88 -6.02 -0.64
CA ALA A 22 22.80 -5.22 -1.86
C ALA A 22 22.52 -6.08 -3.09
N LEU A 23 23.19 -7.26 -3.19
CA LEU A 23 22.92 -8.22 -4.25
C LEU A 23 21.49 -8.79 -4.19
N GLU A 24 21.01 -9.10 -2.99
CA GLU A 24 19.62 -9.56 -2.80
C GLU A 24 18.62 -8.47 -3.13
N PHE A 25 18.88 -7.23 -2.74
CA PHE A 25 18.05 -6.07 -3.09
C PHE A 25 17.94 -5.93 -4.60
N ARG A 26 19.08 -5.96 -5.31
CA ARG A 26 19.11 -5.91 -6.77
C ARG A 26 18.29 -7.03 -7.42
N LYS A 27 18.44 -8.28 -6.94
CA LYS A 27 17.69 -9.42 -7.47
C LYS A 27 16.18 -9.26 -7.25
N ARG A 28 15.76 -8.78 -6.08
CA ARG A 28 14.34 -8.53 -5.77
C ARG A 28 13.77 -7.43 -6.63
N SER A 29 14.51 -6.33 -6.83
CA SER A 29 14.11 -5.21 -7.69
C SER A 29 13.94 -5.66 -9.14
N TRP A 30 14.90 -6.45 -9.66
CA TRP A 30 14.80 -7.03 -10.99
C TRP A 30 13.58 -7.94 -11.13
N THR A 31 13.35 -8.81 -10.13
CA THR A 31 12.18 -9.69 -10.09
C THR A 31 10.86 -8.93 -10.09
N ALA A 32 10.81 -7.76 -9.42
CA ALA A 32 9.63 -6.91 -9.43
C ALA A 32 9.36 -6.31 -10.82
N ILE A 33 10.42 -5.84 -11.50
CA ILE A 33 10.32 -5.32 -12.88
C ILE A 33 9.83 -6.40 -13.83
N GLU A 34 10.44 -7.59 -13.82
CA GLU A 34 9.97 -8.73 -14.62
C GLU A 34 8.51 -9.09 -14.28
N GLY A 35 8.15 -9.02 -12.98
CA GLY A 35 6.79 -9.27 -12.52
C GLY A 35 5.78 -8.27 -13.08
N LEU A 36 6.15 -7.01 -13.26
CA LEU A 36 5.31 -6.02 -13.92
C LEU A 36 5.07 -6.38 -15.39
N TRP A 37 6.14 -6.73 -16.13
CA TRP A 37 6.05 -7.14 -17.53
C TRP A 37 5.21 -8.40 -17.77
N GLU A 38 5.12 -9.28 -16.77
CA GLU A 38 4.22 -10.45 -16.81
C GLU A 38 2.74 -10.07 -16.59
N LEU A 39 2.47 -8.97 -15.87
CA LEU A 39 1.11 -8.53 -15.54
C LEU A 39 0.49 -7.64 -16.61
N GLU A 40 1.30 -6.79 -17.20
CA GLU A 40 0.88 -5.82 -18.21
C GLU A 40 2.04 -5.47 -19.14
N HIS A 41 1.72 -4.85 -20.27
CA HIS A 41 2.73 -4.20 -21.12
C HIS A 41 2.82 -2.71 -20.77
N PRO A 42 3.80 -2.27 -19.95
CA PRO A 42 3.86 -0.88 -19.48
C PRO A 42 3.84 0.17 -20.59
N GLN A 43 4.40 -0.18 -21.77
CA GLN A 43 4.42 0.71 -22.94
C GLN A 43 3.04 0.92 -23.58
N SER A 44 2.07 0.04 -23.32
CA SER A 44 0.69 0.15 -23.84
C SER A 44 -0.25 0.84 -22.87
N VAL A 45 0.20 1.15 -21.67
CA VAL A 45 -0.61 1.83 -20.66
C VAL A 45 -0.67 3.32 -20.96
N GLU A 46 -1.87 3.88 -21.11
CA GLU A 46 -2.07 5.32 -21.25
C GLU A 46 -1.98 6.01 -19.90
N VAL A 47 -0.74 6.32 -19.48
CA VAL A 47 -0.46 6.95 -18.20
C VAL A 47 -0.92 8.41 -18.23
N ALA A 48 -1.80 8.79 -17.30
CA ALA A 48 -2.23 10.18 -17.11
C ALA A 48 -1.32 10.90 -16.10
N SER A 49 -0.87 10.22 -15.04
CA SER A 49 0.05 10.76 -14.04
C SER A 49 0.77 9.64 -13.29
N THR A 50 1.98 9.92 -12.80
CA THR A 50 2.74 9.08 -11.86
C THR A 50 3.09 9.88 -10.63
N GLU A 51 3.22 9.21 -9.48
CA GLU A 51 3.56 9.84 -8.19
C GLU A 51 2.69 11.08 -7.90
N LEU A 52 1.39 10.97 -8.22
CA LEU A 52 0.46 12.10 -8.08
C LEU A 52 0.19 12.38 -6.61
N GLU A 53 0.67 13.54 -6.15
CA GLU A 53 0.33 14.01 -4.81
C GLU A 53 -1.16 14.41 -4.74
N VAL A 54 -1.86 13.84 -3.77
CA VAL A 54 -3.22 14.22 -3.39
C VAL A 54 -3.19 14.86 -2.00
N LYS A 55 -3.79 16.05 -1.87
CA LYS A 55 -3.91 16.76 -0.60
C LYS A 55 -5.29 17.39 -0.51
N VAL A 56 -6.15 16.80 0.31
CA VAL A 56 -7.57 17.15 0.44
C VAL A 56 -8.04 17.00 1.89
N GLU A 57 -9.29 17.35 2.15
CA GLU A 57 -9.99 17.00 3.39
C GLU A 57 -11.06 15.93 3.10
N LEU A 58 -10.83 14.70 3.54
CA LEU A 58 -11.83 13.64 3.48
C LEU A 58 -12.65 13.61 4.78
N SER A 59 -13.95 13.88 4.69
CA SER A 59 -14.84 13.97 5.88
C SER A 59 -14.32 14.97 6.94
N SER A 60 -13.82 16.12 6.50
CA SER A 60 -13.18 17.16 7.33
C SER A 60 -11.90 16.70 8.06
N ILE A 61 -11.25 15.67 7.56
CA ILE A 61 -9.98 15.17 8.08
C ILE A 61 -8.90 15.41 7.03
N PRO A 62 -7.78 16.06 7.38
CA PRO A 62 -6.67 16.25 6.45
C PRO A 62 -6.16 14.89 5.93
N PHE A 63 -6.13 14.76 4.61
CA PHE A 63 -5.63 13.58 3.93
C PHE A 63 -4.56 13.99 2.92
N ARG A 64 -3.41 13.32 2.99
CA ARG A 64 -2.31 13.48 2.03
C ARG A 64 -1.78 12.12 1.64
N GLY A 65 -1.47 11.95 0.38
CA GLY A 65 -0.83 10.73 -0.12
C GLY A 65 -0.30 10.91 -1.53
N PHE A 66 0.32 9.87 -2.03
CA PHE A 66 0.84 9.80 -3.38
C PHE A 66 0.23 8.59 -4.06
N ILE A 67 -0.29 8.79 -5.27
CA ILE A 67 -0.85 7.74 -6.12
C ILE A 67 0.26 7.34 -7.08
N ASP A 68 0.71 6.09 -7.01
CA ASP A 68 1.84 5.61 -7.83
C ASP A 68 1.58 5.84 -9.32
N ARG A 69 0.35 5.50 -9.80
CA ARG A 69 -0.05 5.71 -11.20
C ARG A 69 -1.55 5.97 -11.34
N VAL A 70 -1.89 6.97 -12.12
CA VAL A 70 -3.24 7.20 -12.67
C VAL A 70 -3.17 6.98 -14.17
N GLU A 71 -4.08 6.20 -14.72
CA GLU A 71 -4.12 5.84 -16.13
C GLU A 71 -5.52 6.01 -16.73
N ARG A 72 -5.57 6.09 -18.06
CA ARG A 72 -6.81 6.12 -18.82
C ARG A 72 -7.09 4.72 -19.38
N GLU A 73 -8.27 4.22 -19.08
CA GLU A 73 -8.71 2.91 -19.56
C GLU A 73 -10.22 2.97 -19.81
N ASP A 74 -10.67 2.51 -20.98
CA ASP A 74 -12.09 2.48 -21.38
C ASP A 74 -12.84 3.80 -21.17
N GLY A 75 -12.17 4.92 -21.44
CA GLY A 75 -12.73 6.26 -21.30
C GLY A 75 -12.94 6.74 -19.86
N GLY A 76 -12.25 6.16 -18.88
CA GLY A 76 -12.25 6.58 -17.49
C GLY A 76 -10.87 6.52 -16.87
N LEU A 77 -10.76 6.97 -15.62
CA LEU A 77 -9.52 6.88 -14.86
C LEU A 77 -9.46 5.58 -14.05
N VAL A 78 -8.29 5.02 -13.96
CA VAL A 78 -7.96 3.87 -13.10
C VAL A 78 -6.78 4.27 -12.21
N ILE A 79 -6.87 3.94 -10.92
CA ILE A 79 -5.79 4.12 -9.97
C ILE A 79 -5.07 2.79 -9.83
N THR A 80 -3.76 2.80 -9.98
CA THR A 80 -2.89 1.64 -9.78
C THR A 80 -1.84 1.96 -8.72
N ASP A 81 -1.69 1.04 -7.76
CA ASP A 81 -0.67 1.09 -6.71
C ASP A 81 0.14 -0.20 -6.75
N TYR A 82 1.45 -0.07 -6.71
CA TYR A 82 2.39 -1.18 -6.80
C TYR A 82 2.75 -1.75 -5.45
N LYS A 83 2.75 -3.06 -5.31
CA LYS A 83 3.09 -3.77 -4.08
C LYS A 83 4.22 -4.76 -4.32
N SER A 84 5.32 -4.57 -3.59
CA SER A 84 6.47 -5.50 -3.61
C SER A 84 6.25 -6.75 -2.75
N GLY A 85 5.20 -6.78 -1.92
CA GLY A 85 4.87 -7.90 -1.06
C GLY A 85 4.08 -9.01 -1.77
N LYS A 86 3.65 -10.02 -0.99
CA LYS A 86 2.76 -11.07 -1.49
C LYS A 86 1.31 -10.58 -1.52
N ALA A 87 0.57 -11.01 -2.54
CA ALA A 87 -0.86 -10.77 -2.60
C ALA A 87 -1.58 -11.36 -1.37
N PRO A 88 -2.55 -10.64 -0.79
CA PRO A 88 -3.29 -11.11 0.37
C PRO A 88 -4.16 -12.32 0.00
N SER A 89 -4.55 -13.12 1.01
CA SER A 89 -5.67 -14.04 0.82
C SER A 89 -6.98 -13.24 0.67
N LYS A 90 -7.98 -13.80 0.01
CA LYS A 90 -9.29 -13.16 -0.22
C LYS A 90 -9.87 -12.46 1.02
N ARG A 91 -9.68 -13.05 2.19
CA ARG A 91 -10.17 -12.51 3.47
C ARG A 91 -9.62 -11.12 3.82
N PHE A 92 -8.45 -10.76 3.30
CA PHE A 92 -7.75 -9.52 3.62
C PHE A 92 -7.64 -8.56 2.43
N GLU A 93 -8.29 -8.85 1.31
CA GLU A 93 -8.29 -7.98 0.12
C GLU A 93 -8.92 -6.62 0.41
N ASP A 94 -10.08 -6.61 1.08
CA ASP A 94 -10.80 -5.37 1.41
C ASP A 94 -9.95 -4.41 2.28
N ASP A 95 -9.17 -4.96 3.21
CA ASP A 95 -8.28 -4.14 4.03
C ASP A 95 -7.14 -3.51 3.20
N LYS A 96 -6.65 -4.23 2.19
CA LYS A 96 -5.62 -3.71 1.29
C LYS A 96 -6.17 -2.68 0.30
N LEU A 97 -7.41 -2.87 -0.16
CA LEU A 97 -8.09 -1.93 -1.06
C LEU A 97 -8.47 -0.61 -0.39
N GLN A 98 -8.50 -0.57 0.93
CA GLN A 98 -8.84 0.65 1.70
C GLN A 98 -8.01 1.87 1.26
N GLN A 99 -6.70 1.70 1.06
CA GLN A 99 -5.80 2.78 0.66
C GLN A 99 -6.18 3.35 -0.71
N VAL A 100 -6.32 2.49 -1.71
CA VAL A 100 -6.62 2.94 -3.08
C VAL A 100 -8.03 3.50 -3.23
N LEU A 101 -8.98 3.07 -2.39
CA LEU A 101 -10.30 3.68 -2.31
C LEU A 101 -10.27 5.08 -1.69
N LEU A 102 -9.40 5.33 -0.70
CA LEU A 102 -9.18 6.68 -0.18
C LEU A 102 -8.50 7.58 -1.21
N TYR A 103 -7.57 7.05 -2.00
CA TYR A 103 -6.99 7.76 -3.13
C TYR A 103 -8.05 8.09 -4.20
N ALA A 104 -8.96 7.16 -4.47
CA ALA A 104 -10.06 7.40 -5.40
C ALA A 104 -11.00 8.52 -4.92
N ALA A 105 -11.33 8.53 -3.62
CA ALA A 105 -12.13 9.60 -3.03
C ALA A 105 -11.39 10.96 -3.08
N ALA A 106 -10.08 10.97 -2.84
CA ALA A 106 -9.27 12.18 -2.91
C ALA A 106 -9.16 12.70 -4.35
N LEU A 107 -8.94 11.84 -5.31
CA LEU A 107 -8.86 12.21 -6.73
C LEU A 107 -10.20 12.74 -7.24
N GLU A 108 -11.32 12.09 -6.90
CA GLU A 108 -12.66 12.58 -7.25
C GLU A 108 -12.91 13.97 -6.68
N GLN A 109 -12.47 14.25 -5.46
CA GLN A 109 -12.63 15.58 -4.86
C GLN A 109 -11.77 16.66 -5.53
N LEU A 110 -10.57 16.30 -6.01
CA LEU A 110 -9.65 17.22 -6.68
C LEU A 110 -10.05 17.52 -8.13
N ASP A 111 -10.43 16.48 -8.87
CA ASP A 111 -10.62 16.53 -10.32
C ASP A 111 -12.12 16.58 -10.71
N GLY A 112 -13.03 16.31 -9.78
CA GLY A 112 -14.46 16.22 -10.02
C GLY A 112 -14.88 14.95 -10.78
N HIS A 113 -13.95 14.07 -11.12
CA HIS A 113 -14.22 12.85 -11.87
C HIS A 113 -13.88 11.63 -11.04
N ARG A 114 -14.87 10.77 -10.82
CA ARG A 114 -14.69 9.51 -10.12
C ARG A 114 -13.88 8.53 -10.98
N PRO A 115 -12.76 7.98 -10.49
CA PRO A 115 -12.11 6.85 -11.14
C PRO A 115 -13.08 5.68 -11.29
N LYS A 116 -12.98 4.92 -12.37
CA LYS A 116 -13.82 3.73 -12.57
C LYS A 116 -13.37 2.57 -11.70
N ARG A 117 -12.05 2.40 -11.56
CA ARG A 117 -11.43 1.29 -10.85
C ARG A 117 -10.23 1.75 -10.03
N ALA A 118 -9.94 0.98 -9.00
CA ALA A 118 -8.72 1.09 -8.22
C ALA A 118 -8.12 -0.30 -8.03
N ARG A 119 -6.81 -0.46 -8.23
CA ARG A 119 -6.14 -1.75 -8.22
C ARG A 119 -4.78 -1.73 -7.55
N LEU A 120 -4.41 -2.90 -7.04
CA LEU A 120 -3.10 -3.22 -6.49
C LEU A 120 -2.42 -4.24 -7.39
N LEU A 121 -1.20 -3.96 -7.83
CA LEU A 121 -0.37 -4.89 -8.61
C LEU A 121 0.73 -5.46 -7.72
N PHE A 122 0.69 -6.76 -7.44
CA PHE A 122 1.68 -7.46 -6.61
C PHE A 122 2.81 -8.00 -7.49
N LEU A 123 3.92 -7.27 -7.55
CA LEU A 123 5.01 -7.48 -8.52
C LEU A 123 5.84 -8.74 -8.21
N ASN A 124 6.13 -9.01 -6.94
CA ASN A 124 7.02 -10.10 -6.51
C ASN A 124 6.31 -11.43 -6.21
N ASN A 125 5.02 -11.55 -6.49
CA ASN A 125 4.28 -12.76 -6.17
C ASN A 125 4.46 -13.84 -7.25
N ARG A 126 5.62 -14.48 -7.26
CA ARG A 126 5.96 -15.60 -8.17
C ARG A 126 5.64 -16.98 -7.59
N ASP A 127 4.69 -17.06 -6.67
CA ASP A 127 4.22 -18.35 -6.20
C ASP A 127 3.58 -19.11 -7.36
N LYS A 128 4.20 -20.21 -7.79
CA LYS A 128 3.75 -21.04 -8.92
C LYS A 128 2.34 -21.63 -8.71
N SER A 129 1.87 -21.65 -7.45
CA SER A 129 0.51 -22.03 -7.09
C SER A 129 -0.51 -20.91 -7.30
N ASN A 130 -0.06 -19.66 -7.46
CA ASN A 130 -0.91 -18.50 -7.69
C ASN A 130 -1.03 -18.21 -9.18
N SER A 131 -2.24 -18.34 -9.71
CA SER A 131 -2.55 -17.84 -11.04
C SER A 131 -2.27 -16.33 -11.15
N LEU A 132 -1.95 -15.83 -12.33
CA LEU A 132 -1.79 -14.41 -12.63
C LEU A 132 -2.93 -13.56 -12.04
N ASN A 133 -4.14 -14.11 -12.01
CA ASN A 133 -5.34 -13.47 -11.47
C ASN A 133 -5.27 -13.12 -9.96
N ARG A 134 -4.34 -13.72 -9.18
CA ARG A 134 -4.16 -13.36 -7.77
C ARG A 134 -3.12 -12.26 -7.54
N ARG A 135 -2.40 -11.86 -8.56
CA ARG A 135 -1.42 -10.78 -8.48
C ARG A 135 -2.05 -9.41 -8.71
N VAL A 136 -3.28 -9.38 -9.20
CA VAL A 136 -4.08 -8.18 -9.36
C VAL A 136 -5.25 -8.25 -8.39
N VAL A 137 -5.36 -7.26 -7.51
CA VAL A 137 -6.50 -7.09 -6.62
C VAL A 137 -7.16 -5.78 -7.00
N GLU A 138 -8.38 -5.85 -7.50
CA GLU A 138 -9.09 -4.72 -8.11
C GLU A 138 -10.49 -4.56 -7.53
N VAL A 139 -10.97 -3.32 -7.52
CA VAL A 139 -12.32 -2.97 -7.10
C VAL A 139 -12.89 -1.87 -8.02
N GLU A 140 -14.15 -1.99 -8.38
CA GLU A 140 -14.91 -0.88 -8.97
C GLU A 140 -15.08 0.24 -7.94
N VAL A 141 -14.87 1.48 -8.37
CA VAL A 141 -15.05 2.64 -7.51
C VAL A 141 -16.50 3.08 -7.56
N THR A 142 -17.28 2.60 -6.61
CA THR A 142 -18.71 2.93 -6.46
C THR A 142 -18.92 3.86 -5.27
N GLU A 143 -20.03 4.61 -5.25
CA GLU A 143 -20.44 5.43 -4.11
C GLU A 143 -20.45 4.63 -2.80
N LYS A 144 -20.92 3.39 -2.88
CA LYS A 144 -21.02 2.51 -1.71
C LYS A 144 -19.65 2.23 -1.09
N ASN A 145 -18.67 1.81 -1.90
CA ASN A 145 -17.35 1.45 -1.35
C ASN A 145 -16.51 2.67 -0.99
N LEU A 146 -16.66 3.80 -1.69
CA LEU A 146 -16.07 5.07 -1.24
C LEU A 146 -16.63 5.51 0.12
N THR A 147 -17.95 5.46 0.28
CA THR A 147 -18.60 5.78 1.57
C THR A 147 -18.12 4.85 2.69
N GLN A 148 -17.94 3.56 2.42
CA GLN A 148 -17.42 2.61 3.41
C GLN A 148 -15.96 2.92 3.77
N ALA A 149 -15.12 3.21 2.78
CA ALA A 149 -13.72 3.55 3.00
C ALA A 149 -13.56 4.84 3.82
N THR A 150 -14.28 5.89 3.47
CA THR A 150 -14.24 7.18 4.19
C THR A 150 -14.82 7.09 5.60
N LYS A 151 -15.90 6.30 5.82
CA LYS A 151 -16.43 6.03 7.16
C LYS A 151 -15.41 5.29 8.05
N LYS A 152 -14.73 4.27 7.50
CA LYS A 152 -13.68 3.55 8.23
C LYS A 152 -12.51 4.47 8.57
N PHE A 153 -12.10 5.32 7.62
CA PHE A 153 -11.06 6.33 7.83
C PHE A 153 -11.44 7.30 8.94
N LYS A 154 -12.66 7.86 8.91
CA LYS A 154 -13.18 8.77 9.92
C LYS A 154 -13.20 8.13 11.31
N ARG A 155 -13.72 6.92 11.43
CA ARG A 155 -13.74 6.19 12.71
C ARG A 155 -12.33 5.99 13.26
N ASN A 156 -11.36 5.57 12.44
CA ASN A 156 -9.98 5.38 12.89
C ASN A 156 -9.35 6.69 13.36
N TRP A 157 -9.69 7.81 12.71
CA TRP A 157 -9.24 9.14 13.12
C TRP A 157 -9.84 9.55 14.46
N GLU A 158 -11.13 9.33 14.66
CA GLU A 158 -11.84 9.61 15.91
C GLU A 158 -11.27 8.78 17.07
N GLU A 159 -11.03 7.49 16.86
CA GLU A 159 -10.38 6.59 17.83
C GLU A 159 -8.97 7.08 18.20
N LEU A 160 -8.17 7.48 17.21
CA LEU A 160 -6.84 8.01 17.42
C LEU A 160 -6.87 9.31 18.23
N ASN A 161 -7.74 10.25 17.86
CA ASN A 161 -7.87 11.52 18.58
C ASN A 161 -8.34 11.33 20.03
N ALA A 162 -9.27 10.41 20.26
CA ALA A 162 -9.71 10.06 21.61
C ALA A 162 -8.56 9.49 22.45
N ALA A 163 -7.75 8.58 21.85
CA ALA A 163 -6.58 8.03 22.52
C ALA A 163 -5.53 9.09 22.85
N CYS A 164 -5.26 10.02 21.90
CA CYS A 164 -4.34 11.14 22.11
C CYS A 164 -4.84 12.08 23.22
N THR A 165 -6.14 12.38 23.24
CA THR A 165 -6.73 13.29 24.25
C THR A 165 -6.73 12.67 25.64
N SER A 166 -7.02 11.38 25.77
CA SER A 166 -7.03 10.67 27.05
C SER A 166 -5.64 10.24 27.52
N GLY A 167 -4.64 10.25 26.64
CA GLY A 167 -3.32 9.66 26.90
C GLY A 167 -3.33 8.13 27.03
N THR A 168 -4.46 7.48 26.66
CA THR A 168 -4.65 6.03 26.83
C THR A 168 -4.62 5.33 25.47
N PHE A 169 -3.60 4.52 25.25
CA PHE A 169 -3.44 3.72 24.04
C PHE A 169 -3.60 2.23 24.38
N HIS A 170 -4.70 1.65 23.94
CA HIS A 170 -4.97 0.23 24.16
C HIS A 170 -4.09 -0.65 23.25
N THR A 171 -3.35 -1.55 23.88
CA THR A 171 -2.56 -2.55 23.14
C THR A 171 -3.47 -3.63 22.55
N LYS A 172 -3.09 -4.16 21.39
CA LYS A 172 -3.76 -5.31 20.75
C LYS A 172 -2.72 -6.41 20.48
N PRO A 173 -2.33 -7.21 21.49
CA PRO A 173 -1.33 -8.27 21.31
C PRO A 173 -1.75 -9.26 20.24
N GLN A 174 -0.82 -9.57 19.31
CA GLN A 174 -1.06 -10.42 18.16
C GLN A 174 0.24 -10.97 17.59
N ILE A 175 0.15 -11.81 16.55
CA ILE A 175 1.32 -12.43 15.91
C ILE A 175 2.40 -11.41 15.50
N LEU A 176 2.01 -10.20 15.11
CA LEU A 176 2.93 -9.13 14.68
C LEU A 176 3.78 -8.57 15.83
N CYS A 177 3.43 -8.85 17.09
CA CYS A 177 4.24 -8.44 18.24
C CYS A 177 5.67 -9.01 18.18
N LYS A 178 5.86 -10.16 17.54
CA LYS A 178 7.19 -10.79 17.35
C LYS A 178 8.17 -9.92 16.55
N TRP A 179 7.66 -9.00 15.75
CA TRP A 179 8.44 -8.09 14.88
C TRP A 179 8.21 -6.61 15.22
N CYS A 180 7.55 -6.34 16.36
CA CYS A 180 7.21 -4.98 16.77
C CYS A 180 8.45 -4.28 17.35
N SER A 181 8.85 -3.15 16.77
CA SER A 181 9.96 -2.33 17.27
C SER A 181 9.73 -1.80 18.69
N PHE A 182 8.47 -1.72 19.13
CA PHE A 182 8.10 -1.27 20.49
C PHE A 182 7.93 -2.41 21.48
N LEU A 183 8.27 -3.65 21.12
CA LEU A 183 8.05 -4.82 21.98
C LEU A 183 8.71 -4.64 23.36
N GLN A 184 9.91 -4.08 23.42
CA GLN A 184 10.64 -3.86 24.67
C GLN A 184 9.90 -2.93 25.65
N ASN A 185 9.07 -2.03 25.13
CA ASN A 185 8.31 -1.05 25.90
C ASN A 185 6.83 -1.44 26.07
N CYS A 186 6.44 -2.67 25.67
CA CYS A 186 5.06 -3.13 25.69
C CYS A 186 4.92 -4.42 26.51
N PRO A 187 4.57 -4.33 27.82
CA PRO A 187 4.45 -5.51 28.69
C PRO A 187 3.47 -6.55 28.13
N GLN A 188 2.32 -6.12 27.61
CA GLN A 188 1.30 -7.02 27.05
C GLN A 188 1.79 -7.74 25.79
N GLY A 189 2.59 -7.05 24.96
CA GLY A 189 3.25 -7.67 23.80
C GLY A 189 4.30 -8.69 24.20
N GLN A 190 5.10 -8.39 25.22
CA GLN A 190 6.11 -9.32 25.76
C GLN A 190 5.46 -10.57 26.33
N GLU A 191 4.41 -10.41 27.13
CA GLU A 191 3.65 -11.52 27.71
C GLU A 191 3.05 -12.41 26.60
N TRP A 192 2.53 -11.81 25.54
CA TRP A 192 1.97 -12.54 24.40
C TRP A 192 3.03 -13.34 23.62
N VAL A 193 4.24 -12.76 23.43
CA VAL A 193 5.35 -13.41 22.70
C VAL A 193 6.00 -14.51 23.52
N SER A 194 6.11 -14.32 24.84
CA SER A 194 6.72 -15.24 25.78
C SER A 194 5.83 -15.42 27.00
N PRO A 195 4.69 -16.13 26.87
CA PRO A 195 3.77 -16.31 27.99
C PRO A 195 4.50 -17.00 29.15
N SER A 196 4.41 -16.39 30.32
CA SER A 196 4.87 -16.99 31.56
C SER A 196 4.17 -18.36 31.74
N ARG A 197 4.97 -19.41 31.92
CA ARG A 197 4.45 -20.77 32.19
C ARG A 197 3.84 -20.84 33.58
#